data_643ecae68741c381bb1eaa412ef97155
#
_entry.id   643ecae68741c381bb1eaa412ef97155
#
_cell.length_a   1.000
_cell.length_b   1.000
_cell.length_c   1.000
_cell.angle_alpha   90.00
_cell.angle_beta   90.00
_cell.angle_gamma   90.00
#
_symmetry.space_group_name_H-M   'P 1'
#
loop_
_entity.id
_entity.type
_entity.pdbx_description
1 polymer ?
#
loop_
_entity_poly.entity_id
_entity_poly.type
_entity_poly.pdbx_seq_one_letter_code
_entity_poly.pdbx_strand_id
1 'polypeptide(L)'
;IVEMLRSKKKPIILAANKVDSPLQEADAAYLWSLGLGEPHAISALHGRGTGDLLDVVMDVLPAESAVASALPSGGPRRVALVGRPNVGKSSLLNSLAGGERVVVNELAGTTRDPVDELIEREGLSWWFVDPAGIRRKMHRTTGADYYASIRTQAAIEKAEVALVLIDGSAPLTEQDVRVVQQVIDAGRALVVVTNKWDLVDENRQKEIKNELERELVQIQWAPRIN
;
A
#
# COMPACT_ATOMS: atom_id res chain seq x y z
N ILE A 1 14.71 10.53 -25.73
CA ILE A 1 14.01 9.46 -24.98
C ILE A 1 14.03 8.15 -25.76
N VAL A 2 13.54 8.10 -27.01
CA VAL A 2 13.47 6.88 -27.86
C VAL A 2 14.83 6.20 -27.99
N GLU A 3 15.89 6.93 -28.32
CA GLU A 3 17.26 6.39 -28.43
C GLU A 3 17.76 5.81 -27.09
N MET A 4 17.45 6.48 -25.99
CA MET A 4 17.80 6.02 -24.66
C MET A 4 17.06 4.70 -24.30
N LEU A 5 15.80 4.56 -24.70
CA LEU A 5 15.03 3.33 -24.50
C LEU A 5 15.58 2.18 -25.36
N ARG A 6 15.88 2.43 -26.62
CA ARG A 6 16.46 1.42 -27.54
C ARG A 6 17.80 0.84 -27.04
N SER A 7 18.58 1.65 -26.31
CA SER A 7 19.85 1.18 -25.73
C SER A 7 19.69 0.24 -24.53
N LYS A 8 18.49 0.15 -23.94
CA LYS A 8 18.22 -0.72 -22.79
C LYS A 8 17.73 -2.09 -23.26
N LYS A 9 18.29 -3.14 -22.67
CA LYS A 9 17.87 -4.54 -22.93
C LYS A 9 16.59 -4.92 -22.18
N LYS A 10 15.71 -3.96 -21.90
CA LYS A 10 14.42 -4.21 -21.23
C LYS A 10 13.31 -4.21 -22.27
N PRO A 11 12.28 -5.05 -22.12
CA PRO A 11 11.11 -4.98 -22.97
C PRO A 11 10.46 -3.60 -22.86
N ILE A 12 9.97 -3.09 -23.98
CA ILE A 12 9.32 -1.79 -24.07
C ILE A 12 7.92 -2.03 -24.59
N ILE A 13 6.92 -1.48 -23.93
CA ILE A 13 5.54 -1.47 -24.37
C ILE A 13 5.15 -0.02 -24.63
N LEU A 14 4.69 0.27 -25.84
CA LEU A 14 4.32 1.62 -26.26
C LEU A 14 2.82 1.82 -26.12
N ALA A 15 2.40 2.67 -25.18
CA ALA A 15 1.01 3.04 -24.98
C ALA A 15 0.73 4.43 -25.60
N ALA A 16 -0.20 4.49 -26.56
CA ALA A 16 -0.73 5.72 -27.14
C ALA A 16 -1.95 6.16 -26.34
N ASN A 17 -1.77 7.09 -25.40
CA ASN A 17 -2.84 7.58 -24.55
C ASN A 17 -3.66 8.70 -25.21
N LYS A 18 -4.88 8.95 -24.70
CA LYS A 18 -5.87 9.93 -25.17
C LYS A 18 -6.56 9.52 -26.49
N VAL A 19 -6.66 8.21 -26.74
CA VAL A 19 -7.45 7.67 -27.85
C VAL A 19 -8.87 7.41 -27.33
N ASP A 20 -9.69 8.45 -27.29
CA ASP A 20 -10.99 8.43 -26.66
C ASP A 20 -12.09 7.85 -27.57
N SER A 21 -11.81 7.72 -28.87
CA SER A 21 -12.74 7.17 -29.86
C SER A 21 -12.04 6.25 -30.87
N PRO A 22 -12.78 5.32 -31.55
CA PRO A 22 -12.22 4.47 -32.59
C PRO A 22 -11.59 5.23 -33.75
N LEU A 23 -12.10 6.42 -34.05
CA LEU A 23 -11.58 7.24 -35.13
C LEU A 23 -10.16 7.75 -34.89
N GLN A 24 -9.77 7.88 -33.60
CA GLN A 24 -8.43 8.33 -33.20
C GLN A 24 -7.40 7.20 -33.17
N GLU A 25 -7.81 5.94 -33.32
CA GLU A 25 -6.85 4.82 -33.39
C GLU A 25 -5.91 4.94 -34.58
N ALA A 26 -6.41 5.44 -35.71
CA ALA A 26 -5.58 5.69 -36.91
C ALA A 26 -4.45 6.68 -36.64
N ASP A 27 -4.70 7.66 -35.75
CA ASP A 27 -3.68 8.66 -35.40
C ASP A 27 -2.56 8.05 -34.54
N ALA A 28 -2.85 6.96 -33.79
CA ALA A 28 -1.82 6.26 -33.02
C ALA A 28 -0.85 5.47 -33.91
N ALA A 29 -1.25 5.14 -35.14
CA ALA A 29 -0.44 4.36 -36.06
C ALA A 29 0.89 5.05 -36.47
N TYR A 30 0.98 6.39 -36.42
CA TYR A 30 2.25 7.07 -36.70
C TYR A 30 3.35 6.71 -35.69
N LEU A 31 3.00 6.27 -34.51
CA LEU A 31 3.95 5.85 -33.44
C LEU A 31 4.76 4.60 -33.83
N TRP A 32 4.32 3.82 -34.84
CA TRP A 32 5.13 2.75 -35.43
C TRP A 32 6.49 3.24 -35.92
N SER A 33 6.54 4.50 -36.40
CA SER A 33 7.78 5.13 -36.86
C SER A 33 8.85 5.25 -35.76
N LEU A 34 8.46 5.16 -34.50
CA LEU A 34 9.38 5.19 -33.37
C LEU A 34 10.20 3.88 -33.24
N GLY A 35 9.77 2.80 -33.89
CA GLY A 35 10.47 1.51 -33.87
C GLY A 35 10.63 0.92 -32.44
N LEU A 36 9.63 1.11 -31.59
CA LEU A 36 9.56 0.58 -30.22
C LEU A 36 8.58 -0.58 -30.07
N GLY A 37 8.04 -1.10 -31.16
CA GLY A 37 7.00 -2.12 -31.18
C GLY A 37 5.63 -1.55 -31.51
N GLU A 38 4.61 -2.38 -31.36
CA GLU A 38 3.21 -2.03 -31.60
C GLU A 38 2.70 -1.00 -30.59
N PRO A 39 2.13 0.14 -31.05
CA PRO A 39 1.50 1.09 -30.15
C PRO A 39 0.12 0.61 -29.75
N HIS A 40 -0.12 0.45 -28.43
CA HIS A 40 -1.41 0.11 -27.87
C HIS A 40 -2.23 1.38 -27.64
N ALA A 41 -3.33 1.53 -28.38
CA ALA A 41 -4.22 2.69 -28.27
C ALA A 41 -5.06 2.58 -26.97
N ILE A 42 -4.93 3.56 -26.08
CA ILE A 42 -5.66 3.58 -24.82
C ILE A 42 -6.28 4.95 -24.52
N SER A 43 -7.31 4.96 -23.72
CA SER A 43 -7.79 6.16 -23.03
C SER A 43 -7.76 5.92 -21.51
N ALA A 44 -6.77 6.47 -20.85
CA ALA A 44 -6.66 6.37 -19.39
C ALA A 44 -7.84 7.05 -18.67
N LEU A 45 -8.44 8.08 -19.30
CA LEU A 45 -9.60 8.78 -18.76
C LEU A 45 -10.86 7.91 -18.78
N HIS A 46 -11.06 7.15 -19.87
CA HIS A 46 -12.28 6.38 -20.12
C HIS A 46 -12.08 4.86 -19.90
N GLY A 47 -10.88 4.43 -19.53
CA GLY A 47 -10.55 3.01 -19.34
C GLY A 47 -10.50 2.17 -20.63
N ARG A 48 -10.59 2.83 -21.83
CA ARG A 48 -10.57 2.13 -23.11
C ARG A 48 -9.20 1.54 -23.40
N GLY A 49 -9.14 0.27 -23.82
CA GLY A 49 -7.91 -0.43 -24.20
C GLY A 49 -6.94 -0.70 -23.04
N THR A 50 -7.31 -0.33 -21.82
CA THR A 50 -6.43 -0.52 -20.64
C THR A 50 -6.32 -1.98 -20.24
N GLY A 51 -7.37 -2.78 -20.42
CA GLY A 51 -7.35 -4.23 -20.18
C GLY A 51 -6.35 -4.91 -21.10
N ASP A 52 -6.47 -4.70 -22.41
CA ASP A 52 -5.60 -5.29 -23.43
C ASP A 52 -4.13 -4.88 -23.19
N LEU A 53 -3.88 -3.61 -22.82
CA LEU A 53 -2.54 -3.16 -22.46
C LEU A 53 -1.99 -3.90 -21.24
N LEU A 54 -2.82 -4.14 -20.21
CA LEU A 54 -2.40 -4.88 -19.03
C LEU A 54 -2.10 -6.35 -19.34
N ASP A 55 -2.86 -6.99 -20.24
CA ASP A 55 -2.58 -8.35 -20.69
C ASP A 55 -1.22 -8.43 -21.38
N VAL A 56 -0.91 -7.47 -22.28
CA VAL A 56 0.43 -7.38 -22.90
C VAL A 56 1.53 -7.16 -21.85
N VAL A 57 1.28 -6.36 -20.84
CA VAL A 57 2.24 -6.18 -19.73
C VAL A 57 2.47 -7.49 -18.99
N MET A 58 1.40 -8.25 -18.72
CA MET A 58 1.51 -9.54 -18.02
C MET A 58 2.27 -10.57 -18.83
N ASP A 59 2.08 -10.61 -20.14
CA ASP A 59 2.80 -11.53 -21.05
C ASP A 59 4.31 -11.26 -21.10
N VAL A 60 4.70 -10.00 -20.92
CA VAL A 60 6.11 -9.57 -20.96
C VAL A 60 6.81 -9.69 -19.60
N LEU A 61 6.04 -9.71 -18.51
CA LEU A 61 6.59 -9.90 -17.17
C LEU A 61 7.12 -11.33 -16.99
N PRO A 62 8.22 -11.50 -16.23
CA PRO A 62 8.69 -12.83 -15.85
C PRO A 62 7.58 -13.63 -15.16
N ALA A 63 7.51 -14.95 -15.44
CA ALA A 63 6.58 -15.81 -14.73
C ALA A 63 6.74 -15.68 -13.19
N GLU A 64 5.66 -15.89 -12.43
CA GLU A 64 5.59 -15.66 -10.97
C GLU A 64 6.79 -16.25 -10.18
N SER A 65 7.31 -17.39 -10.62
CA SER A 65 8.49 -17.99 -10.02
C SER A 65 9.76 -17.13 -10.14
N ALA A 66 9.88 -16.34 -11.21
CA ALA A 66 10.99 -15.42 -11.41
C ALA A 66 10.77 -14.09 -10.66
N VAL A 67 9.52 -13.66 -10.51
CA VAL A 67 9.16 -12.48 -9.69
C VAL A 67 9.37 -12.79 -8.21
N ALA A 68 8.98 -13.96 -7.75
CA ALA A 68 9.27 -14.40 -6.37
C ALA A 68 10.77 -14.49 -6.09
N SER A 69 11.58 -14.80 -7.12
CA SER A 69 13.05 -14.82 -7.01
C SER A 69 13.71 -13.46 -7.22
N ALA A 70 13.02 -12.52 -7.89
CA ALA A 70 13.49 -11.15 -8.12
C ALA A 70 13.07 -10.17 -7.01
N LEU A 71 12.16 -10.57 -6.13
CA LEU A 71 12.03 -9.88 -4.84
C LEU A 71 13.38 -10.02 -4.15
N PRO A 72 14.00 -8.92 -3.67
CA PRO A 72 15.26 -9.06 -2.95
C PRO A 72 15.09 -10.19 -1.96
N SER A 73 15.98 -11.18 -1.99
CA SER A 73 16.09 -12.25 -1.01
C SER A 73 16.47 -11.64 0.34
N GLY A 74 15.66 -10.77 0.84
CA GLY A 74 15.93 -9.88 1.93
C GLY A 74 14.82 -9.89 2.93
N GLY A 75 14.73 -10.94 3.70
CA GLY A 75 14.09 -10.92 5.00
C GLY A 75 12.60 -10.57 5.04
N PRO A 76 12.04 -10.53 6.22
CA PRO A 76 10.63 -10.22 6.46
C PRO A 76 10.26 -8.82 5.98
N ARG A 77 9.07 -8.67 5.40
CA ARG A 77 8.52 -7.39 4.95
C ARG A 77 8.36 -6.40 6.11
N ARG A 78 8.61 -5.13 5.84
CA ARG A 78 8.40 -4.06 6.81
C ARG A 78 6.98 -3.57 6.76
N VAL A 79 6.32 -3.62 7.91
CA VAL A 79 4.90 -3.24 8.08
C VAL A 79 4.78 -2.08 9.06
N ALA A 80 4.13 -1.00 8.65
CA ALA A 80 3.73 0.07 9.55
C ALA A 80 2.27 -0.13 9.97
N LEU A 81 2.02 -0.05 11.27
CA LEU A 81 0.67 -0.06 11.84
C LEU A 81 0.29 1.37 12.21
N VAL A 82 -0.57 2.00 11.41
CA VAL A 82 -0.92 3.41 11.51
C VAL A 82 -2.43 3.63 11.70
N GLY A 83 -2.84 4.82 12.06
CA GLY A 83 -4.22 5.19 12.34
C GLY A 83 -4.31 6.18 13.50
N ARG A 84 -5.46 6.81 13.69
CA ARG A 84 -5.69 7.76 14.77
C ARG A 84 -5.51 7.13 16.17
N PRO A 85 -5.39 7.92 17.24
CA PRO A 85 -5.36 7.39 18.61
C PRO A 85 -6.60 6.53 18.91
N ASN A 86 -6.40 5.48 19.73
CA ASN A 86 -7.46 4.61 20.27
C ASN A 86 -8.22 3.74 19.25
N VAL A 87 -7.79 3.62 18.01
CA VAL A 87 -8.37 2.68 17.02
C VAL A 87 -7.99 1.21 17.29
N GLY A 88 -7.10 0.94 18.28
CA GLY A 88 -6.72 -0.41 18.66
C GLY A 88 -5.37 -0.90 18.14
N LYS A 89 -4.48 -0.02 17.64
CA LYS A 89 -3.15 -0.40 17.13
C LYS A 89 -2.36 -1.25 18.12
N SER A 90 -2.26 -0.82 19.37
CA SER A 90 -1.53 -1.56 20.40
C SER A 90 -2.16 -2.92 20.74
N SER A 91 -3.49 -2.99 20.71
CA SER A 91 -4.23 -4.24 20.95
C SER A 91 -3.98 -5.25 19.84
N LEU A 92 -4.05 -4.79 18.57
CA LEU A 92 -3.77 -5.63 17.40
C LEU A 92 -2.31 -6.12 17.42
N LEU A 93 -1.36 -5.21 17.65
CA LEU A 93 0.06 -5.57 17.72
C LEU A 93 0.33 -6.61 18.81
N ASN A 94 -0.25 -6.43 20.01
CA ASN A 94 -0.10 -7.38 21.10
C ASN A 94 -0.76 -8.72 20.79
N SER A 95 -1.90 -8.73 20.12
CA SER A 95 -2.56 -9.97 19.67
C SER A 95 -1.72 -10.72 18.63
N LEU A 96 -1.10 -10.02 17.70
CA LEU A 96 -0.20 -10.61 16.72
C LEU A 96 1.07 -11.16 17.37
N ALA A 97 1.65 -10.43 18.33
CA ALA A 97 2.87 -10.83 19.06
C ALA A 97 2.61 -11.93 20.10
N GLY A 98 1.39 -12.05 20.63
CA GLY A 98 1.04 -13.03 21.68
C GLY A 98 0.79 -14.46 21.19
N GLY A 99 0.75 -14.70 19.88
CA GLY A 99 0.43 -16.01 19.30
C GLY A 99 1.62 -16.95 19.12
N GLU A 100 2.79 -16.47 18.71
CA GLU A 100 4.04 -17.24 18.57
C GLU A 100 5.24 -16.28 18.56
N ARG A 101 6.18 -16.51 19.45
CA ARG A 101 7.51 -15.93 19.65
C ARG A 101 7.83 -14.60 18.93
N VAL A 102 7.84 -13.53 19.71
CA VAL A 102 8.66 -12.34 19.41
C VAL A 102 10.13 -12.77 19.46
N VAL A 103 10.75 -12.96 18.32
CA VAL A 103 12.20 -13.18 18.26
C VAL A 103 12.87 -11.82 18.19
N VAL A 104 13.31 -11.32 19.32
CA VAL A 104 14.30 -10.24 19.38
C VAL A 104 15.63 -10.87 18.98
N ASN A 105 15.90 -11.00 17.68
CA ASN A 105 17.19 -11.48 17.21
C ASN A 105 18.10 -10.28 16.92
N GLU A 106 19.11 -10.13 17.75
CA GLU A 106 20.33 -9.40 17.42
C GLU A 106 21.12 -10.16 16.36
N LEU A 107 20.65 -10.15 15.10
CA LEU A 107 21.48 -10.58 13.99
C LEU A 107 22.43 -9.45 13.64
N ALA A 108 23.70 -9.59 14.06
CA ALA A 108 24.81 -8.73 13.69
C ALA A 108 24.91 -8.63 12.15
N GLY A 109 24.85 -7.41 11.61
CA GLY A 109 25.20 -7.13 10.22
C GLY A 109 24.13 -6.49 9.33
N THR A 110 22.95 -6.16 9.84
CA THR A 110 21.95 -5.35 9.10
C THR A 110 21.72 -4.04 9.83
N THR A 111 21.74 -2.93 9.10
CA THR A 111 21.36 -1.60 9.59
C THR A 111 19.89 -1.64 10.03
N ARG A 112 19.63 -1.96 11.30
CA ARG A 112 18.30 -2.07 11.89
C ARG A 112 18.16 -0.98 12.94
N ASP A 113 17.06 -0.26 12.88
CA ASP A 113 16.66 0.59 14.00
C ASP A 113 16.34 -0.31 15.19
N PRO A 114 16.89 -0.04 16.39
CA PRO A 114 16.66 -0.87 17.59
C PRO A 114 15.21 -0.86 18.10
N VAL A 115 14.30 -0.29 17.34
CA VAL A 115 12.90 -0.05 17.69
C VAL A 115 11.94 -0.96 16.91
N ASP A 116 12.40 -1.64 15.85
CA ASP A 116 11.55 -2.52 15.03
C ASP A 116 11.41 -3.91 15.70
N GLU A 117 10.23 -4.53 15.57
CA GLU A 117 9.91 -5.82 16.18
C GLU A 117 9.60 -6.87 15.10
N LEU A 118 10.27 -8.03 15.17
CA LEU A 118 9.99 -9.15 14.30
C LEU A 118 8.87 -9.99 14.89
N ILE A 119 7.80 -10.18 14.14
CA ILE A 119 6.68 -11.06 14.49
C ILE A 119 6.64 -12.21 13.49
N GLU A 120 6.66 -13.44 13.99
CA GLU A 120 6.51 -14.66 13.21
C GLU A 120 5.14 -15.30 13.48
N ARG A 121 4.43 -15.63 12.42
CA ARG A 121 3.14 -16.31 12.50
C ARG A 121 2.92 -17.23 11.31
N GLU A 122 2.53 -18.47 11.55
CA GLU A 122 2.23 -19.46 10.51
C GLU A 122 3.39 -19.67 9.51
N GLY A 123 4.64 -19.59 10.03
CA GLY A 123 5.86 -19.76 9.20
C GLY A 123 6.23 -18.53 8.37
N LEU A 124 5.51 -17.44 8.50
CA LEU A 124 5.80 -16.16 7.87
C LEU A 124 6.31 -15.14 8.91
N SER A 125 7.21 -14.28 8.47
CA SER A 125 7.82 -13.26 9.35
C SER A 125 7.60 -11.86 8.80
N TRP A 126 7.33 -10.90 9.70
CA TRP A 126 7.16 -9.48 9.37
C TRP A 126 7.91 -8.60 10.36
N TRP A 127 8.52 -7.51 9.86
CA TRP A 127 9.08 -6.45 10.67
C TRP A 127 8.03 -5.35 10.91
N PHE A 128 7.57 -5.21 12.15
CA PHE A 128 6.73 -4.09 12.55
C PHE A 128 7.61 -2.88 12.90
N VAL A 129 7.38 -1.77 12.19
CA VAL A 129 8.15 -0.53 12.33
C VAL A 129 7.61 0.28 13.52
N ASP A 130 8.50 0.74 14.40
CA ASP A 130 8.21 1.57 15.58
C ASP A 130 7.09 1.06 16.51
N PRO A 131 7.08 -0.21 16.94
CA PRO A 131 6.06 -0.72 17.87
C PRO A 131 6.10 0.00 19.22
N ALA A 132 7.23 0.57 19.62
CA ALA A 132 7.36 1.33 20.86
C ALA A 132 6.53 2.63 20.82
N GLY A 133 6.46 3.28 19.67
CA GLY A 133 5.57 4.42 19.43
C GLY A 133 4.09 4.04 19.53
N ILE A 134 3.74 2.83 19.11
CA ILE A 134 2.39 2.27 19.19
C ILE A 134 2.02 1.93 20.65
N ARG A 135 2.94 1.36 21.44
CA ARG A 135 2.71 0.89 22.81
C ARG A 135 2.70 2.01 23.85
N ARG A 136 3.37 3.14 23.58
CA ARG A 136 3.37 4.28 24.51
C ARG A 136 2.00 4.94 24.54
N LYS A 137 1.31 4.87 25.70
CA LYS A 137 0.14 5.73 25.97
C LYS A 137 0.64 7.18 25.98
N MET A 138 0.27 7.94 24.96
CA MET A 138 0.54 9.38 24.95
C MET A 138 -0.31 10.04 26.05
N HIS A 139 0.34 10.57 27.08
CA HIS A 139 -0.27 11.59 27.91
C HIS A 139 -0.57 12.80 27.03
N ARG A 140 -1.80 13.32 27.12
CA ARG A 140 -2.24 14.54 26.43
C ARG A 140 -1.42 15.73 26.95
N THR A 141 -0.31 16.02 26.30
CA THR A 141 0.46 17.23 26.49
C THR A 141 0.30 18.09 25.24
N THR A 142 0.19 19.38 25.39
CA THR A 142 0.11 20.33 24.28
C THR A 142 1.27 20.06 23.31
N GLY A 143 0.97 19.73 22.04
CA GLY A 143 1.95 19.31 21.03
C GLY A 143 2.05 17.81 20.78
N ALA A 144 1.37 16.95 21.53
CA ALA A 144 1.42 15.50 21.36
C ALA A 144 0.95 15.05 19.96
N ASP A 145 -0.03 15.74 19.39
CA ASP A 145 -0.58 15.43 18.07
C ASP A 145 0.44 15.71 16.94
N TYR A 146 1.23 16.77 17.07
CA TYR A 146 2.29 17.09 16.10
C TYR A 146 3.39 16.02 16.09
N TYR A 147 3.88 15.61 17.25
CA TYR A 147 4.90 14.55 17.35
C TYR A 147 4.34 13.18 16.93
N ALA A 148 3.05 12.92 17.16
CA ALA A 148 2.39 11.71 16.70
C ALA A 148 2.34 11.66 15.17
N SER A 149 2.03 12.77 14.51
CA SER A 149 2.02 12.88 13.04
C SER A 149 3.41 12.64 12.45
N ILE A 150 4.46 13.25 13.01
CA ILE A 150 5.85 13.03 12.53
C ILE A 150 6.27 11.56 12.65
N ARG A 151 5.93 10.90 13.76
CA ARG A 151 6.25 9.48 13.95
C ARG A 151 5.48 8.60 12.99
N THR A 152 4.20 8.87 12.77
CA THR A 152 3.37 8.17 11.80
C THR A 152 3.99 8.28 10.41
N GLN A 153 4.40 9.48 10.01
CA GLN A 153 5.06 9.70 8.73
C GLN A 153 6.38 8.91 8.63
N ALA A 154 7.23 8.98 9.65
CA ALA A 154 8.50 8.25 9.67
C ALA A 154 8.31 6.72 9.63
N ALA A 155 7.26 6.19 10.28
CA ALA A 155 6.93 4.77 10.21
C ALA A 155 6.47 4.37 8.80
N ILE A 156 5.62 5.17 8.16
CA ILE A 156 5.16 4.96 6.79
C ILE A 156 6.35 4.94 5.81
N GLU A 157 7.27 5.89 5.93
CA GLU A 157 8.44 6.00 5.04
C GLU A 157 9.38 4.81 5.13
N LYS A 158 9.49 4.18 6.29
CA LYS A 158 10.34 3.00 6.52
C LYS A 158 9.66 1.68 6.11
N ALA A 159 8.35 1.66 6.00
CA ALA A 159 7.58 0.46 5.69
C ALA A 159 7.49 0.20 4.19
N GLU A 160 7.24 -1.05 3.84
CA GLU A 160 6.82 -1.48 2.49
C GLU A 160 5.29 -1.50 2.40
N VAL A 161 4.64 -1.89 3.49
CA VAL A 161 3.17 -2.00 3.61
C VAL A 161 2.71 -1.21 4.83
N ALA A 162 1.65 -0.42 4.68
CA ALA A 162 0.97 0.24 5.79
C ALA A 162 -0.40 -0.40 6.05
N LEU A 163 -0.61 -0.88 7.27
CA LEU A 163 -1.92 -1.27 7.77
C LEU A 163 -2.55 -0.06 8.44
N VAL A 164 -3.55 0.54 7.78
CA VAL A 164 -4.29 1.69 8.33
C VAL A 164 -5.49 1.18 9.12
N LEU A 165 -5.43 1.31 10.45
CA LEU A 165 -6.52 0.94 11.33
C LEU A 165 -7.55 2.05 11.45
N ILE A 166 -8.80 1.68 11.24
CA ILE A 166 -10.00 2.52 11.41
C ILE A 166 -10.88 1.89 12.50
N ASP A 167 -11.50 2.71 13.33
CA ASP A 167 -12.46 2.28 14.33
C ASP A 167 -13.83 2.07 13.68
N GLY A 168 -14.24 0.81 13.51
CA GLY A 168 -15.52 0.47 12.89
C GLY A 168 -16.74 0.92 13.69
N SER A 169 -16.60 1.03 15.02
CA SER A 169 -17.69 1.44 15.93
C SER A 169 -17.98 2.94 15.93
N ALA A 170 -17.11 3.76 15.30
CA ALA A 170 -17.22 5.20 15.26
C ALA A 170 -17.24 5.73 13.82
N PRO A 171 -17.84 6.90 13.55
CA PRO A 171 -17.79 7.52 12.24
C PRO A 171 -16.35 7.74 11.75
N LEU A 172 -16.17 7.65 10.43
CA LEU A 172 -14.90 7.99 9.79
C LEU A 172 -14.59 9.48 10.00
N THR A 173 -13.37 9.80 10.37
CA THR A 173 -12.94 11.16 10.65
C THR A 173 -11.97 11.68 9.59
N GLU A 174 -11.86 13.03 9.49
CA GLU A 174 -10.84 13.64 8.64
C GLU A 174 -9.40 13.17 8.97
N GLN A 175 -9.16 12.81 10.24
CA GLN A 175 -7.86 12.27 10.65
C GLN A 175 -7.59 10.89 10.05
N ASP A 176 -8.61 10.04 9.95
CA ASP A 176 -8.49 8.72 9.30
C ASP A 176 -8.17 8.89 7.82
N VAL A 177 -8.91 9.77 7.11
CA VAL A 177 -8.66 10.09 5.70
C VAL A 177 -7.27 10.68 5.49
N ARG A 178 -6.81 11.55 6.38
CA ARG A 178 -5.46 12.13 6.31
C ARG A 178 -4.36 11.09 6.46
N VAL A 179 -4.51 10.11 7.35
CA VAL A 179 -3.53 9.00 7.49
C VAL A 179 -3.49 8.15 6.23
N VAL A 180 -4.64 7.85 5.64
CA VAL A 180 -4.72 7.16 4.34
C VAL A 180 -3.95 7.94 3.27
N GLN A 181 -4.19 9.25 3.17
CA GLN A 181 -3.51 10.10 2.20
C GLN A 181 -1.98 10.11 2.40
N GLN A 182 -1.49 10.16 3.63
CA GLN A 182 -0.06 10.08 3.93
C GLN A 182 0.58 8.78 3.39
N VAL A 183 -0.13 7.65 3.46
CA VAL A 183 0.36 6.37 2.92
C VAL A 183 0.44 6.41 1.40
N ILE A 184 -0.59 6.98 0.74
CA ILE A 184 -0.64 7.14 -0.70
C ILE A 184 0.52 8.03 -1.18
N ASP A 185 0.69 9.20 -0.56
CA ASP A 185 1.72 10.18 -0.91
C ASP A 185 3.14 9.60 -0.73
N ALA A 186 3.32 8.72 0.25
CA ALA A 186 4.58 8.00 0.46
C ALA A 186 4.80 6.84 -0.53
N GLY A 187 3.83 6.53 -1.40
CA GLY A 187 3.91 5.45 -2.39
C GLY A 187 4.03 4.06 -1.76
N ARG A 188 3.40 3.83 -0.60
CA ARG A 188 3.46 2.54 0.10
C ARG A 188 2.24 1.69 -0.22
N ALA A 189 2.42 0.36 -0.17
CA ALA A 189 1.28 -0.55 -0.24
C ALA A 189 0.36 -0.30 0.96
N LEU A 190 -0.96 -0.30 0.71
CA LEU A 190 -1.97 0.08 1.69
C LEU A 190 -2.96 -1.06 1.90
N VAL A 191 -3.23 -1.37 3.17
CA VAL A 191 -4.33 -2.23 3.58
C VAL A 191 -5.17 -1.46 4.61
N VAL A 192 -6.47 -1.38 4.40
CA VAL A 192 -7.41 -0.76 5.36
C VAL A 192 -7.97 -1.85 6.27
N VAL A 193 -7.83 -1.66 7.58
CA VAL A 193 -8.32 -2.58 8.61
C VAL A 193 -9.39 -1.90 9.44
N THR A 194 -10.62 -2.38 9.35
CA THR A 194 -11.74 -1.90 10.17
C THR A 194 -11.74 -2.69 11.49
N ASN A 195 -11.19 -2.12 12.52
CA ASN A 195 -11.03 -2.74 13.84
C ASN A 195 -12.27 -2.53 14.74
N LYS A 196 -12.33 -3.24 15.84
CA LYS A 196 -13.44 -3.28 16.80
C LYS A 196 -14.74 -3.76 16.17
N TRP A 197 -14.61 -4.72 15.27
CA TRP A 197 -15.74 -5.26 14.51
C TRP A 197 -16.77 -5.97 15.40
N ASP A 198 -16.34 -6.48 16.56
CA ASP A 198 -17.15 -7.01 17.64
C ASP A 198 -18.17 -6.01 18.22
N LEU A 199 -17.94 -4.70 18.05
CA LEU A 199 -18.82 -3.63 18.49
C LEU A 199 -19.73 -3.09 17.38
N VAL A 200 -19.65 -3.65 16.16
CA VAL A 200 -20.32 -3.15 14.97
C VAL A 200 -21.57 -3.96 14.67
N ASP A 201 -22.75 -3.38 14.84
CA ASP A 201 -24.01 -3.98 14.45
C ASP A 201 -24.26 -3.90 12.93
N GLU A 202 -25.30 -4.58 12.45
CA GLU A 202 -25.62 -4.66 11.02
C GLU A 202 -25.88 -3.27 10.37
N ASN A 203 -26.43 -2.33 11.12
CA ASN A 203 -26.71 -0.98 10.63
C ASN A 203 -25.38 -0.24 10.48
N ARG A 204 -24.53 -0.31 11.50
CA ARG A 204 -23.22 0.31 11.48
C ARG A 204 -22.30 -0.30 10.40
N GLN A 205 -22.42 -1.60 10.11
CA GLN A 205 -21.69 -2.24 9.01
C GLN A 205 -22.02 -1.61 7.66
N LYS A 206 -23.30 -1.33 7.40
CA LYS A 206 -23.73 -0.65 6.17
C LYS A 206 -23.25 0.81 6.11
N GLU A 207 -23.33 1.52 7.23
CA GLU A 207 -22.87 2.90 7.33
C GLU A 207 -21.37 3.03 7.07
N ILE A 208 -20.54 2.24 7.76
CA ILE A 208 -19.08 2.32 7.60
C ILE A 208 -18.65 1.94 6.17
N LYS A 209 -19.32 0.99 5.54
CA LYS A 209 -19.08 0.65 4.15
C LYS A 209 -19.33 1.86 3.24
N ASN A 210 -20.48 2.52 3.40
CA ASN A 210 -20.82 3.71 2.62
C ASN A 210 -19.87 4.88 2.89
N GLU A 211 -19.46 5.08 4.16
CA GLU A 211 -18.46 6.08 4.54
C GLU A 211 -17.11 5.82 3.85
N LEU A 212 -16.61 4.57 3.88
CA LEU A 212 -15.36 4.19 3.23
C LEU A 212 -15.43 4.34 1.70
N GLU A 213 -16.56 4.02 1.09
CA GLU A 213 -16.76 4.19 -0.36
C GLU A 213 -16.79 5.66 -0.77
N ARG A 214 -17.40 6.53 0.05
CA ARG A 214 -17.53 7.96 -0.21
C ARG A 214 -16.24 8.73 0.06
N GLU A 215 -15.61 8.49 1.20
CA GLU A 215 -14.46 9.27 1.66
C GLU A 215 -13.11 8.76 1.10
N LEU A 216 -13.05 7.48 0.73
CA LEU A 216 -11.83 6.83 0.26
C LEU A 216 -11.95 6.35 -1.20
N VAL A 217 -12.58 7.18 -2.06
CA VAL A 217 -12.78 6.87 -3.49
C VAL A 217 -11.47 6.55 -4.20
N GLN A 218 -10.39 7.26 -3.86
CA GLN A 218 -9.06 7.11 -4.48
C GLN A 218 -8.36 5.79 -4.16
N ILE A 219 -8.86 5.02 -3.20
CA ILE A 219 -8.26 3.74 -2.77
C ILE A 219 -9.22 2.56 -2.86
N GLN A 220 -10.15 2.57 -3.81
CA GLN A 220 -11.06 1.42 -4.02
C GLN A 220 -10.31 0.13 -4.35
N TRP A 221 -9.08 0.23 -4.86
CA TRP A 221 -8.16 -0.87 -5.14
C TRP A 221 -7.50 -1.47 -3.89
N ALA A 222 -7.49 -0.75 -2.76
CA ALA A 222 -6.82 -1.22 -1.55
C ALA A 222 -7.60 -2.36 -0.88
N PRO A 223 -6.92 -3.45 -0.46
CA PRO A 223 -7.56 -4.50 0.33
C PRO A 223 -8.18 -3.94 1.60
N ARG A 224 -9.39 -4.43 1.92
CA ARG A 224 -10.13 -4.08 3.15
C ARG A 224 -10.37 -5.34 3.97
N ILE A 225 -10.07 -5.27 5.26
CA ILE A 225 -10.19 -6.38 6.22
C ILE A 225 -11.01 -5.90 7.42
N ASN A 226 -11.90 -6.78 7.90
CA ASN A 226 -12.72 -6.52 9.09
C ASN A 226 -12.36 -7.53 10.18
#